data_fff8e4b933ec21447c3eb852146c7583
#
_entry.id   fff8e4b933ec21447c3eb852146c7583
#
_cell.length_a   1.000
_cell.length_b   1.000
_cell.length_c   1.000
_cell.angle_alpha   90.00
_cell.angle_beta   90.00
_cell.angle_gamma   90.00
#
_symmetry.space_group_name_H-M   'P 1'
#
loop_
_entity.id
_entity.type
_entity.pdbx_description
1 polymer ?
#
loop_
_entity_poly.entity_id
_entity_poly.type
_entity_poly.pdbx_seq_one_letter_code
_entity_poly.pdbx_strand_id
1 'polypeptide(L)'
;MGRVPVSIVRSMMDDAFVTAVVSDGVDVSTVAHLGRRPTAHQRSALAVRDPECVVPTCHVRVGLEIDHVEPWSATRITRLDALARLCRFHHAQKTHEGFRLEGGPGHWRWLKPDGSDGIPPPPRPPPRPTLDDDSGTIAERQARICDAAIASIERLGW
;
A
#
# COMPACT_ATOMS: atom_id res chain seq x y z
N MET A 1 1.66 39.81 -7.47
CA MET A 1 1.15 39.39 -6.14
C MET A 1 2.17 39.76 -5.07
N GLY A 2 1.75 40.40 -3.97
CA GLY A 2 2.66 40.82 -2.88
C GLY A 2 2.87 39.70 -1.85
N ARG A 3 3.96 39.80 -1.09
CA ARG A 3 4.27 38.90 0.05
C ARG A 3 3.26 39.18 1.18
N VAL A 4 2.65 38.15 1.71
CA VAL A 4 1.74 38.18 2.86
C VAL A 4 2.54 37.86 4.12
N PRO A 5 2.46 38.67 5.21
CA PRO A 5 3.09 38.33 6.48
C PRO A 5 2.60 37.00 7.05
N VAL A 6 3.54 36.23 7.63
CA VAL A 6 3.25 34.90 8.21
C VAL A 6 2.19 34.98 9.33
N SER A 7 2.15 36.09 10.08
CA SER A 7 1.15 36.32 11.12
C SER A 7 -0.28 36.37 10.58
N ILE A 8 -0.49 36.96 9.38
CA ILE A 8 -1.79 37.01 8.73
C ILE A 8 -2.18 35.61 8.24
N VAL A 9 -1.24 34.88 7.65
CA VAL A 9 -1.50 33.50 7.21
C VAL A 9 -1.91 32.63 8.42
N ARG A 10 -1.23 32.74 9.55
CA ARG A 10 -1.57 32.00 10.78
C ARG A 10 -2.96 32.32 11.30
N SER A 11 -3.36 33.59 11.32
CA SER A 11 -4.70 33.97 11.79
C SER A 11 -5.84 33.50 10.88
N MET A 12 -5.53 33.16 9.62
CA MET A 12 -6.51 32.63 8.67
C MET A 12 -6.58 31.09 8.67
N MET A 13 -5.64 30.42 9.33
CA MET A 13 -5.55 28.94 9.28
C MET A 13 -6.66 28.24 10.06
N ASP A 14 -7.29 28.89 11.02
CA ASP A 14 -8.34 28.29 11.85
C ASP A 14 -9.65 28.11 11.06
N ASP A 15 -9.90 28.96 10.04
CA ASP A 15 -11.13 28.97 9.24
C ASP A 15 -10.92 28.74 7.73
N ALA A 16 -9.69 28.53 7.27
CA ALA A 16 -9.37 28.45 5.85
C ALA A 16 -8.89 27.07 5.41
N PHE A 17 -9.27 26.64 4.21
CA PHE A 17 -8.65 25.53 3.50
C PHE A 17 -7.30 26.00 2.93
N VAL A 18 -6.20 25.72 3.65
CA VAL A 18 -4.87 26.09 3.20
C VAL A 18 -4.28 24.95 2.37
N THR A 19 -3.89 25.26 1.14
CA THR A 19 -3.20 24.33 0.23
C THR A 19 -1.80 24.88 -0.03
N ALA A 20 -0.77 24.07 0.23
CA ALA A 20 0.59 24.37 -0.16
C ALA A 20 0.89 23.71 -1.51
N VAL A 21 1.37 24.48 -2.46
CA VAL A 21 1.87 24.00 -3.76
C VAL A 21 3.39 24.09 -3.73
N VAL A 22 4.04 22.93 -3.88
CA VAL A 22 5.50 22.85 -3.95
C VAL A 22 5.90 22.66 -5.42
N SER A 23 6.74 23.57 -5.91
CA SER A 23 7.27 23.51 -7.27
C SER A 23 8.77 23.75 -7.24
N ASP A 24 9.46 23.19 -8.20
CA ASP A 24 10.89 23.47 -8.45
C ASP A 24 11.12 24.71 -9.32
N GLY A 25 10.04 25.41 -9.65
CA GLY A 25 10.04 26.60 -10.53
C GLY A 25 9.70 26.28 -11.99
N VAL A 26 9.63 25.00 -12.35
CA VAL A 26 9.30 24.51 -13.70
C VAL A 26 8.04 23.66 -13.67
N ASP A 27 7.93 22.79 -12.69
CA ASP A 27 6.77 21.89 -12.54
C ASP A 27 6.28 21.86 -11.08
N VAL A 28 5.02 21.44 -10.89
CA VAL A 28 4.41 21.28 -9.56
C VAL A 28 4.71 19.85 -9.08
N SER A 29 5.63 19.75 -8.12
CA SER A 29 6.06 18.47 -7.57
C SER A 29 5.01 17.81 -6.69
N THR A 30 4.26 18.61 -5.91
CA THR A 30 3.19 18.09 -5.05
C THR A 30 2.23 19.21 -4.62
N VAL A 31 1.02 18.81 -4.29
CA VAL A 31 0.02 19.67 -3.65
C VAL A 31 -0.26 19.13 -2.25
N ALA A 32 0.13 19.89 -1.24
CA ALA A 32 -0.07 19.53 0.15
C ALA A 32 -1.25 20.31 0.74
N HIS A 33 -2.04 19.61 1.53
CA HIS A 33 -3.13 20.18 2.31
C HIS A 33 -2.79 20.11 3.79
N LEU A 34 -2.95 21.21 4.54
CA LEU A 34 -2.60 21.27 5.95
C LEU A 34 -3.66 20.70 6.89
N GLY A 35 -4.88 20.48 6.40
CA GLY A 35 -5.93 19.78 7.14
C GLY A 35 -5.67 18.28 7.24
N ARG A 36 -6.11 17.64 8.34
CA ARG A 36 -5.96 16.19 8.54
C ARG A 36 -6.72 15.35 7.52
N ARG A 37 -7.92 15.81 7.09
CA ARG A 37 -8.75 15.03 6.18
C ARG A 37 -8.27 15.19 4.73
N PRO A 38 -8.06 14.09 4.01
CA PRO A 38 -7.74 14.18 2.58
C PRO A 38 -8.85 14.89 1.78
N THR A 39 -8.46 15.71 0.84
CA THR A 39 -9.40 16.39 -0.08
C THR A 39 -10.12 15.39 -0.98
N ALA A 40 -11.19 15.82 -1.64
CA ALA A 40 -11.91 14.98 -2.60
C ALA A 40 -10.99 14.50 -3.73
N HIS A 41 -10.13 15.38 -4.24
CA HIS A 41 -9.17 15.04 -5.29
C HIS A 41 -8.13 14.01 -4.82
N GLN A 42 -7.61 14.16 -3.61
CA GLN A 42 -6.69 13.18 -3.02
C GLN A 42 -7.37 11.81 -2.83
N ARG A 43 -8.63 11.79 -2.38
CA ARG A 43 -9.40 10.53 -2.26
C ARG A 43 -9.59 9.85 -3.61
N SER A 44 -9.94 10.60 -4.65
CA SER A 44 -10.10 10.06 -6.01
C SER A 44 -8.78 9.52 -6.56
N ALA A 45 -7.68 10.28 -6.38
CA ALA A 45 -6.36 9.84 -6.82
C ALA A 45 -5.90 8.58 -6.09
N LEU A 46 -6.13 8.49 -4.77
CA LEU A 46 -5.84 7.29 -3.98
C LEU A 46 -6.69 6.09 -4.41
N ALA A 47 -7.95 6.29 -4.79
CA ALA A 47 -8.80 5.19 -5.26
C ALA A 47 -8.27 4.56 -6.56
N VAL A 48 -7.66 5.36 -7.42
CA VAL A 48 -7.04 4.90 -8.67
C VAL A 48 -5.66 4.28 -8.41
N ARG A 49 -4.83 4.92 -7.57
CA ARG A 49 -3.47 4.47 -7.28
C ARG A 49 -3.44 3.17 -6.47
N ASP A 50 -4.30 3.10 -5.45
CA ASP A 50 -4.37 2.00 -4.48
C ASP A 50 -5.75 1.32 -4.57
N PRO A 51 -6.04 0.53 -5.62
CA PRO A 51 -7.35 -0.12 -5.80
C PRO A 51 -7.62 -1.22 -4.77
N GLU A 52 -6.58 -1.69 -4.10
CA GLU A 52 -6.62 -2.68 -3.00
C GLU A 52 -5.75 -2.21 -1.83
N CYS A 53 -5.81 -2.92 -0.72
CA CYS A 53 -4.95 -2.67 0.43
C CYS A 53 -3.48 -2.69 0.02
N VAL A 54 -2.72 -1.64 0.36
CA VAL A 54 -1.32 -1.51 -0.09
C VAL A 54 -0.33 -2.42 0.64
N VAL A 55 -0.76 -3.12 1.70
CA VAL A 55 0.08 -4.11 2.37
C VAL A 55 0.34 -5.25 1.38
N PRO A 56 1.60 -5.57 1.09
CA PRO A 56 1.94 -6.64 0.16
C PRO A 56 1.21 -7.94 0.48
N THR A 57 0.77 -8.66 -0.54
CA THR A 57 -0.04 -9.90 -0.45
C THR A 57 -1.47 -9.75 0.10
N CYS A 58 -1.93 -8.53 0.38
CA CYS A 58 -3.30 -8.27 0.79
C CYS A 58 -4.15 -7.81 -0.40
N HIS A 59 -5.15 -8.61 -0.76
CA HIS A 59 -6.02 -8.36 -1.93
C HIS A 59 -7.40 -7.80 -1.56
N VAL A 60 -7.56 -7.27 -0.35
CA VAL A 60 -8.82 -6.65 0.08
C VAL A 60 -9.05 -5.36 -0.70
N ARG A 61 -10.23 -5.24 -1.34
CA ARG A 61 -10.61 -4.11 -2.20
C ARG A 61 -11.78 -3.31 -1.66
N VAL A 62 -12.50 -3.84 -0.68
CA VAL A 62 -13.71 -3.21 -0.14
C VAL A 62 -13.45 -2.75 1.30
N GLY A 63 -14.06 -1.63 1.68
CA GLY A 63 -13.90 -1.09 3.04
C GLY A 63 -12.50 -0.58 3.32
N LEU A 64 -11.80 -0.06 2.30
CA LEU A 64 -10.48 0.52 2.47
C LEU A 64 -10.58 1.90 3.15
N GLU A 65 -9.71 2.11 4.11
CA GLU A 65 -9.55 3.35 4.86
C GLU A 65 -8.28 4.07 4.39
N ILE A 66 -8.35 5.40 4.32
CA ILE A 66 -7.17 6.22 3.97
C ILE A 66 -6.44 6.55 5.26
N ASP A 67 -5.19 6.21 5.31
CA ASP A 67 -4.32 6.45 6.44
C ASP A 67 -3.07 7.25 6.05
N HIS A 68 -2.55 8.03 7.01
CA HIS A 68 -1.26 8.68 6.87
C HIS A 68 -0.14 7.68 7.16
N VAL A 69 0.80 7.52 6.23
CA VAL A 69 1.97 6.65 6.41
C VAL A 69 2.69 7.00 7.71
N GLU A 70 3.08 8.26 7.85
CA GLU A 70 3.50 8.85 9.12
C GLU A 70 2.31 9.50 9.82
N PRO A 71 2.16 9.35 11.15
CA PRO A 71 1.04 9.94 11.87
C PRO A 71 0.91 11.44 11.60
N TRP A 72 -0.30 11.89 11.27
CA TRP A 72 -0.57 13.30 11.02
C TRP A 72 -0.18 14.20 12.21
N SER A 73 -0.25 13.68 13.44
CA SER A 73 0.18 14.40 14.64
C SER A 73 1.65 14.82 14.60
N ALA A 74 2.48 14.08 13.89
CA ALA A 74 3.91 14.37 13.73
C ALA A 74 4.17 15.31 12.55
N THR A 75 3.51 15.11 11.42
CA THR A 75 3.81 15.84 10.18
C THR A 75 2.97 17.09 9.98
N ARG A 76 1.71 17.08 10.45
CA ARG A 76 0.69 18.13 10.23
C ARG A 76 0.42 18.44 8.76
N ILE A 77 0.76 17.53 7.87
CA ILE A 77 0.63 17.69 6.42
C ILE A 77 -0.07 16.47 5.83
N THR A 78 -1.03 16.71 4.93
CA THR A 78 -1.73 15.68 4.17
C THR A 78 -1.31 15.78 2.71
N ARG A 79 -0.35 14.96 2.30
CA ARG A 79 0.17 14.85 0.94
C ARG A 79 -0.24 13.51 0.33
N LEU A 80 -0.44 13.48 -0.97
CA LEU A 80 -0.87 12.27 -1.67
C LEU A 80 0.11 11.09 -1.51
N ASP A 81 1.41 11.38 -1.58
CA ASP A 81 2.49 10.41 -1.42
C ASP A 81 2.68 9.92 0.03
N ALA A 82 2.20 10.72 1.02
CA ALA A 82 2.21 10.37 2.43
C ALA A 82 0.91 9.67 2.90
N LEU A 83 0.02 9.34 1.97
CA LEU A 83 -1.23 8.64 2.24
C LEU A 83 -1.22 7.25 1.60
N ALA A 84 -1.89 6.31 2.22
CA ALA A 84 -2.06 4.95 1.72
C ALA A 84 -3.48 4.43 2.01
N ARG A 85 -3.96 3.44 1.23
CA ARG A 85 -5.23 2.78 1.50
C ARG A 85 -4.99 1.43 2.15
N LEU A 86 -5.52 1.25 3.35
CA LEU A 86 -5.41 0.03 4.13
C LEU A 86 -6.80 -0.60 4.33
N CYS A 87 -6.86 -1.92 4.37
CA CYS A 87 -8.06 -2.59 4.87
C CYS A 87 -8.18 -2.38 6.39
N ARG A 88 -9.37 -2.54 6.91
CA ARG A 88 -9.65 -2.35 8.34
C ARG A 88 -8.72 -3.14 9.26
N PHE A 89 -8.36 -4.36 8.87
CA PHE A 89 -7.44 -5.21 9.64
C PHE A 89 -6.04 -4.58 9.73
N HIS A 90 -5.41 -4.25 8.60
CA HIS A 90 -4.07 -3.66 8.60
C HIS A 90 -4.04 -2.24 9.17
N HIS A 91 -5.12 -1.46 8.98
CA HIS A 91 -5.24 -0.15 9.62
C HIS A 91 -5.30 -0.28 11.16
N ALA A 92 -6.03 -1.29 11.68
CA ALA A 92 -6.07 -1.57 13.12
C ALA A 92 -4.69 -2.01 13.65
N GLN A 93 -4.00 -2.89 12.95
CA GLN A 93 -2.64 -3.31 13.33
C GLN A 93 -1.67 -2.13 13.38
N LYS A 94 -1.71 -1.25 12.37
CA LYS A 94 -0.87 -0.04 12.36
C LYS A 94 -1.20 0.87 13.54
N THR A 95 -2.48 1.07 13.83
CA THR A 95 -2.93 2.02 14.83
C THR A 95 -2.73 1.51 16.28
N HIS A 96 -2.93 0.22 16.51
CA HIS A 96 -3.01 -0.33 17.87
C HIS A 96 -1.89 -1.31 18.21
N GLU A 97 -1.29 -1.95 17.23
CA GLU A 97 -0.31 -3.02 17.45
C GLU A 97 1.13 -2.59 17.09
N GLY A 98 1.32 -1.33 16.67
CA GLY A 98 2.64 -0.77 16.36
C GLY A 98 3.27 -1.23 15.05
N PHE A 99 2.49 -1.85 14.16
CA PHE A 99 2.95 -2.13 12.80
C PHE A 99 3.20 -0.85 12.02
N ARG A 100 4.10 -0.91 11.05
CA ARG A 100 4.47 0.25 10.23
C ARG A 100 4.43 -0.06 8.76
N LEU A 101 4.04 0.94 7.98
CA LEU A 101 4.13 0.93 6.54
C LEU A 101 5.34 1.80 6.14
N GLU A 102 6.31 1.22 5.48
CA GLU A 102 7.52 1.91 5.01
C GLU A 102 7.65 1.83 3.48
N GLY A 103 8.44 2.73 2.91
CA GLY A 103 8.62 2.83 1.47
C GLY A 103 7.79 3.93 0.85
N GLY A 104 7.14 3.65 -0.26
CA GLY A 104 6.33 4.60 -1.01
C GLY A 104 5.39 3.91 -2.00
N PRO A 105 4.59 4.67 -2.74
CA PRO A 105 3.66 4.13 -3.73
C PRO A 105 4.31 3.10 -4.66
N GLY A 106 3.73 1.89 -4.70
CA GLY A 106 4.24 0.77 -5.49
C GLY A 106 5.38 -0.04 -4.86
N HIS A 107 5.96 0.42 -3.75
CA HIS A 107 7.11 -0.23 -3.09
C HIS A 107 6.92 -0.30 -1.57
N TRP A 108 5.72 -0.60 -1.11
CA TRP A 108 5.41 -0.67 0.31
C TRP A 108 6.00 -1.90 0.96
N ARG A 109 6.51 -1.70 2.20
CA ARG A 109 6.93 -2.75 3.11
C ARG A 109 6.06 -2.69 4.36
N TRP A 110 5.64 -3.85 4.84
CA TRP A 110 4.87 -3.97 6.06
C TRP A 110 5.76 -4.51 7.16
N LEU A 111 5.99 -3.75 8.21
CA LEU A 111 6.92 -4.10 9.28
C LEU A 111 6.20 -4.29 10.59
N LYS A 112 6.65 -5.28 11.36
CA LYS A 112 6.24 -5.49 12.76
C LYS A 112 6.84 -4.42 13.67
N PRO A 113 6.37 -4.32 14.93
CA PRO A 113 6.94 -3.39 15.92
C PRO A 113 8.44 -3.55 16.13
N ASP A 114 8.96 -4.76 16.02
CA ASP A 114 10.38 -5.09 16.14
C ASP A 114 11.22 -4.75 14.89
N GLY A 115 10.58 -4.24 13.84
CA GLY A 115 11.21 -3.89 12.57
C GLY A 115 11.39 -5.07 11.60
N SER A 116 11.02 -6.28 11.97
CA SER A 116 11.04 -7.42 11.07
C SER A 116 9.88 -7.37 10.06
N ASP A 117 10.00 -8.09 8.94
CA ASP A 117 8.92 -8.18 7.95
C ASP A 117 7.64 -8.75 8.56
N GLY A 118 6.56 -8.01 8.42
CA GLY A 118 5.23 -8.41 8.88
C GLY A 118 4.54 -9.39 7.95
N ILE A 119 5.11 -9.65 6.78
CA ILE A 119 4.59 -10.56 5.79
C ILE A 119 5.33 -11.88 5.93
N PRO A 120 4.62 -13.00 6.15
CA PRO A 120 5.28 -14.29 6.14
C PRO A 120 5.92 -14.51 4.75
N PRO A 121 7.11 -15.12 4.69
CA PRO A 121 7.68 -15.49 3.41
C PRO A 121 6.70 -16.35 2.63
N PRO A 122 6.67 -16.24 1.30
CA PRO A 122 5.82 -17.10 0.49
C PRO A 122 6.10 -18.56 0.85
N PRO A 123 5.09 -19.44 0.86
CA PRO A 123 5.30 -20.85 1.12
C PRO A 123 6.39 -21.34 0.17
N ARG A 124 7.34 -22.10 0.73
CA ARG A 124 8.42 -22.67 -0.08
C ARG A 124 7.79 -23.42 -1.24
N PRO A 125 8.16 -23.12 -2.48
CA PRO A 125 7.66 -23.90 -3.62
C PRO A 125 7.96 -25.38 -3.36
N PRO A 126 7.06 -26.27 -3.72
CA PRO A 126 7.32 -27.72 -3.60
C PRO A 126 8.67 -28.00 -4.28
N PRO A 127 9.45 -28.93 -3.74
CA PRO A 127 10.71 -29.32 -4.34
C PRO A 127 10.44 -29.61 -5.82
N ARG A 128 11.21 -28.99 -6.68
CA ARG A 128 11.11 -29.25 -8.12
C ARG A 128 11.34 -30.75 -8.30
N PRO A 129 10.46 -31.48 -9.01
CA PRO A 129 10.74 -32.87 -9.32
C PRO A 129 12.17 -32.96 -9.85
N THR A 130 13.01 -33.76 -9.22
CA THR A 130 14.35 -34.02 -9.72
C THR A 130 14.18 -34.69 -11.07
N LEU A 131 14.94 -34.24 -12.06
CA LEU A 131 14.91 -34.79 -13.43
C LEU A 131 15.42 -36.25 -13.50
N ASP A 132 15.71 -36.84 -12.35
CA ASP A 132 16.24 -38.19 -12.22
C ASP A 132 15.18 -39.30 -12.36
N ASP A 133 13.87 -38.92 -12.41
CA ASP A 133 12.79 -39.89 -12.67
C ASP A 133 12.29 -39.79 -14.13
N ASP A 134 13.24 -39.76 -15.04
CA ASP A 134 12.98 -39.63 -16.48
C ASP A 134 12.75 -40.99 -17.18
N SER A 135 12.28 -42.01 -16.42
CA SER A 135 12.02 -43.36 -16.90
C SER A 135 10.59 -43.58 -17.46
N GLY A 136 10.03 -42.58 -18.16
CA GLY A 136 8.72 -42.71 -18.77
C GLY A 136 8.65 -42.17 -20.20
N THR A 137 7.70 -42.67 -20.99
CA THR A 137 7.38 -42.11 -22.30
C THR A 137 6.88 -40.68 -22.17
N ILE A 138 6.97 -39.87 -23.24
CA ILE A 138 6.46 -38.50 -23.27
C ILE A 138 4.99 -38.42 -22.84
N ALA A 139 4.19 -39.44 -23.25
CA ALA A 139 2.76 -39.54 -22.90
C ALA A 139 2.53 -39.73 -21.39
N GLU A 140 3.32 -40.57 -20.73
CA GLU A 140 3.25 -40.78 -19.27
C GLU A 140 3.71 -39.56 -18.47
N ARG A 141 4.69 -38.81 -18.96
CA ARG A 141 5.12 -37.52 -18.36
C ARG A 141 4.01 -36.52 -18.50
N GLN A 142 3.35 -36.43 -19.64
CA GLN A 142 2.26 -35.50 -19.87
C GLN A 142 1.04 -35.79 -19.02
N ALA A 143 0.71 -37.07 -18.83
CA ALA A 143 -0.34 -37.50 -17.91
C ALA A 143 -0.04 -37.08 -16.46
N ARG A 144 1.16 -37.35 -15.95
CA ARG A 144 1.58 -36.93 -14.59
C ARG A 144 1.50 -35.42 -14.36
N ILE A 145 1.86 -34.61 -15.36
CA ILE A 145 1.76 -33.14 -15.28
C ILE A 145 0.29 -32.72 -15.22
N CYS A 146 -0.57 -33.32 -16.02
CA CYS A 146 -2.02 -33.04 -16.01
C CYS A 146 -2.65 -33.42 -14.67
N ASP A 147 -2.34 -34.63 -14.13
CA ASP A 147 -2.86 -35.07 -12.85
C ASP A 147 -2.43 -34.21 -11.69
N ALA A 148 -1.15 -33.76 -11.68
CA ALA A 148 -0.64 -32.83 -10.68
C ALA A 148 -1.30 -31.43 -10.77
N ALA A 149 -1.59 -30.95 -11.96
CA ALA A 149 -2.31 -29.71 -12.18
C ALA A 149 -3.76 -29.80 -11.70
N ILE A 150 -4.47 -30.88 -12.02
CA ILE A 150 -5.85 -31.15 -11.57
C ILE A 150 -5.91 -31.23 -10.05
N ALA A 151 -5.05 -31.99 -9.42
CA ALA A 151 -4.98 -32.10 -7.96
C ALA A 151 -4.62 -30.77 -7.27
N SER A 152 -3.96 -29.86 -7.96
CA SER A 152 -3.69 -28.52 -7.46
C SER A 152 -4.92 -27.62 -7.53
N ILE A 153 -5.71 -27.75 -8.59
CA ILE A 153 -6.97 -26.99 -8.77
C ILE A 153 -8.02 -27.45 -7.75
N GLU A 154 -8.17 -28.76 -7.55
CA GLU A 154 -9.09 -29.32 -6.55
C GLU A 154 -8.77 -28.87 -5.13
N ARG A 155 -7.48 -28.70 -4.77
CA ARG A 155 -7.06 -28.16 -3.46
C ARG A 155 -7.36 -26.68 -3.29
N LEU A 156 -7.54 -25.92 -4.37
CA LEU A 156 -7.88 -24.51 -4.35
C LEU A 156 -9.41 -24.26 -4.27
N GLY A 157 -10.24 -25.32 -4.31
CA GLY A 157 -11.68 -25.22 -4.08
C GLY A 157 -12.45 -24.56 -5.23
N TRP A 158 -12.01 -24.75 -6.48
CA TRP A 158 -12.73 -24.36 -7.70
C TRP A 158 -13.44 -25.58 -8.29
#